data_75cc2812106b4ac7e6a141d470c84ddc
#
_entry.id   75cc2812106b4ac7e6a141d470c84ddc
#
_cell.length_a   1.000
_cell.length_b   1.000
_cell.length_c   1.000
_cell.angle_alpha   90.00
_cell.angle_beta   90.00
_cell.angle_gamma   90.00
#
_symmetry.space_group_name_H-M   'P 1'
#
loop_
_entity.id
_entity.type
_entity.pdbx_description
1 polymer ?
#
loop_
_entity_poly.entity_id
_entity_poly.type
_entity_poly.pdbx_seq_one_letter_code
_entity_poly.pdbx_strand_id
1 'polypeptide(L)'
;MSEPNKIPKLPTGVPGLDIITHGGIPQGRSVLVTGRSGTGKTILALQIAANLSRQGIKTILLAVEESPDDLILTGDGLGMDLSGAIQSGSLRLSDASRPAEGPMVVSGEYDISGLIHRVRAIVKQTGARAVVLDSATALFSPRPPQELLRSLFFQLIHAFRSMELTSVVVAEAAEDYGQLTTLGVEDFVCDMVIIQRNVVDGERRRRSLEVNKYRRSAHHKGEFPCTITSRGLTIFPLDARERPEDSEVRRYSSGLHGLDSMIGGGLLRDSIAIVRGPTGSGKTMLAGLYARAGAQRGERVVYYGFEEPRPILLRNFAQIGMPMDEFVHNGSLQVLCRYPEAMGLEDLLVSLRTGLEESQPSLIVLDSISSIEHSSSEKGFRQFMIGLAALLREHGRSALLTQTVAGTDVVEHTAPYLSTIADAILALDYKVDAEDLQRSLRVLKMRGSAHVTKPYHLAIEQGGLRVEPPAVTRRFDEWGATQRRAWGPRPSAAPLQGLVVLLIEDFTDARETTAAALAAGGAEVLEAGSAQEAMVVLDARTPDVMLCDIGMPDEDGYSLIRRVRERPGRSGQIPAAALTAWTEPEDRDRALSSGFQLHLHKPVQPDALVEAVGRLAGRQVRAATVPAERPR
;
A
#
# COMPACT_ATOMS: atom_id res chain seq x y z
N MET A 1 -35.69 -13.49 -11.11
CA MET A 1 -35.73 -14.24 -9.84
C MET A 1 -35.23 -13.30 -8.75
N SER A 2 -36.10 -12.89 -7.85
CA SER A 2 -35.74 -12.04 -6.70
C SER A 2 -34.78 -12.83 -5.80
N GLU A 3 -33.57 -12.26 -5.56
CA GLU A 3 -32.62 -12.84 -4.60
C GLU A 3 -33.30 -12.95 -3.22
N PRO A 4 -33.41 -14.14 -2.64
CA PRO A 4 -34.09 -14.30 -1.37
C PRO A 4 -33.19 -13.81 -0.23
N ASN A 5 -33.72 -12.89 0.58
CA ASN A 5 -33.24 -12.60 1.94
C ASN A 5 -32.07 -11.61 2.14
N LYS A 6 -31.88 -10.60 1.28
CA LYS A 6 -31.00 -9.48 1.65
C LYS A 6 -31.71 -8.58 2.66
N ILE A 7 -31.07 -8.32 3.82
CA ILE A 7 -31.57 -7.34 4.80
C ILE A 7 -31.49 -5.94 4.14
N PRO A 8 -32.56 -5.14 4.19
CA PRO A 8 -32.48 -3.75 3.77
C PRO A 8 -31.44 -3.00 4.61
N LYS A 9 -30.65 -2.15 3.95
CA LYS A 9 -29.59 -1.37 4.59
C LYS A 9 -29.92 0.12 4.51
N LEU A 10 -29.48 0.86 5.52
CA LEU A 10 -29.51 2.32 5.53
C LEU A 10 -28.08 2.82 5.27
N PRO A 11 -27.85 3.62 4.19
CA PRO A 11 -26.59 4.28 3.99
C PRO A 11 -26.26 5.20 5.17
N THR A 12 -25.07 5.08 5.72
CA THR A 12 -24.63 5.90 6.84
C THR A 12 -24.21 7.29 6.40
N GLY A 13 -23.85 7.45 5.12
CA GLY A 13 -23.25 8.65 4.58
C GLY A 13 -21.87 8.98 5.17
N VAL A 14 -21.29 8.07 5.95
CA VAL A 14 -19.90 8.20 6.45
C VAL A 14 -18.95 7.75 5.35
N PRO A 15 -18.02 8.61 4.90
CA PRO A 15 -17.11 8.28 3.82
C PRO A 15 -16.34 6.97 4.09
N GLY A 16 -16.45 6.03 3.18
CA GLY A 16 -15.80 4.71 3.26
C GLY A 16 -16.59 3.65 4.03
N LEU A 17 -17.44 4.00 5.00
CA LEU A 17 -18.18 3.02 5.81
C LEU A 17 -19.17 2.23 4.97
N ASP A 18 -19.94 2.90 4.12
CA ASP A 18 -20.93 2.25 3.27
C ASP A 18 -20.29 1.32 2.23
N ILE A 19 -19.03 1.57 1.85
CA ILE A 19 -18.26 0.69 0.96
C ILE A 19 -17.93 -0.61 1.69
N ILE A 20 -17.28 -0.52 2.87
CA ILE A 20 -16.85 -1.72 3.61
C ILE A 20 -18.00 -2.56 4.17
N THR A 21 -19.19 -1.96 4.29
CA THR A 21 -20.43 -2.61 4.73
C THR A 21 -21.33 -3.04 3.57
N HIS A 22 -20.93 -2.82 2.31
CA HIS A 22 -21.74 -3.08 1.12
C HIS A 22 -23.10 -2.41 1.15
N GLY A 23 -23.14 -1.12 1.49
CA GLY A 23 -24.35 -0.27 1.41
C GLY A 23 -24.91 0.26 2.72
N GLY A 24 -24.17 0.14 3.84
CA GLY A 24 -24.55 0.78 5.11
C GLY A 24 -24.90 -0.18 6.24
N ILE A 25 -25.68 0.33 7.22
CA ILE A 25 -26.08 -0.40 8.43
C ILE A 25 -27.44 -1.14 8.24
N PRO A 26 -27.70 -2.22 9.00
CA PRO A 26 -28.91 -3.02 8.82
C PRO A 26 -30.17 -2.26 9.31
N GLN A 27 -31.14 -2.04 8.43
CA GLN A 27 -32.39 -1.35 8.75
C GLN A 27 -33.23 -2.14 9.77
N GLY A 28 -33.77 -1.44 10.77
CA GLY A 28 -34.60 -2.02 11.83
C GLY A 28 -33.83 -2.99 12.74
N ARG A 29 -32.51 -2.86 12.79
CA ARG A 29 -31.60 -3.72 13.56
C ARG A 29 -30.63 -2.91 14.42
N SER A 30 -29.87 -3.60 15.26
CA SER A 30 -28.96 -2.98 16.21
C SER A 30 -27.50 -3.04 15.73
N VAL A 31 -26.83 -1.88 15.81
CA VAL A 31 -25.41 -1.69 15.54
C VAL A 31 -24.71 -1.30 16.84
N LEU A 32 -23.64 -1.99 17.18
CA LEU A 32 -22.74 -1.62 18.26
C LEU A 32 -21.52 -0.89 17.68
N VAL A 33 -21.19 0.26 18.24
CA VAL A 33 -19.94 0.97 18.01
C VAL A 33 -19.12 0.90 19.29
N THR A 34 -17.98 0.24 19.25
CA THR A 34 -17.14 0.05 20.44
C THR A 34 -15.68 0.44 20.18
N GLY A 35 -14.94 0.69 21.26
CA GLY A 35 -13.53 1.08 21.27
C GLY A 35 -13.18 1.77 22.58
N ARG A 36 -11.89 2.00 22.83
CA ARG A 36 -11.41 2.73 24.00
C ARG A 36 -11.83 4.19 23.99
N SER A 37 -11.69 4.88 25.12
CA SER A 37 -11.86 6.33 25.17
C SER A 37 -10.92 7.04 24.18
N GLY A 38 -11.42 8.10 23.49
CA GLY A 38 -10.68 8.88 22.50
C GLY A 38 -10.53 8.23 21.11
N THR A 39 -11.19 7.10 20.82
CA THR A 39 -11.16 6.48 19.48
C THR A 39 -12.05 7.17 18.46
N GLY A 40 -13.06 7.93 18.90
CA GLY A 40 -14.00 8.68 18.04
C GLY A 40 -15.39 8.06 17.91
N LYS A 41 -15.79 7.20 18.85
CA LYS A 41 -17.12 6.53 18.86
C LYS A 41 -18.28 7.52 18.79
N THR A 42 -18.28 8.50 19.69
CA THR A 42 -19.28 9.60 19.72
C THR A 42 -19.34 10.34 18.40
N ILE A 43 -18.18 10.65 17.79
CA ILE A 43 -18.11 11.34 16.49
C ILE A 43 -18.77 10.50 15.39
N LEU A 44 -18.47 9.20 15.31
CA LEU A 44 -19.10 8.30 14.36
C LEU A 44 -20.61 8.23 14.56
N ALA A 45 -21.05 8.11 15.82
CA ALA A 45 -22.47 8.04 16.18
C ALA A 45 -23.23 9.33 15.81
N LEU A 46 -22.66 10.51 16.12
CA LEU A 46 -23.20 11.81 15.74
C LEU A 46 -23.26 11.97 14.23
N GLN A 47 -22.22 11.58 13.52
CA GLN A 47 -22.17 11.67 12.06
C GLN A 47 -23.22 10.78 11.40
N ILE A 48 -23.43 9.56 11.90
CA ILE A 48 -24.52 8.69 11.43
C ILE A 48 -25.88 9.35 11.71
N ALA A 49 -26.11 9.88 12.93
CA ALA A 49 -27.35 10.55 13.27
C ALA A 49 -27.66 11.74 12.36
N ALA A 50 -26.67 12.61 12.13
CA ALA A 50 -26.78 13.77 11.25
C ALA A 50 -27.06 13.35 9.79
N ASN A 51 -26.34 12.36 9.28
CA ASN A 51 -26.50 11.89 7.91
C ASN A 51 -27.86 11.22 7.66
N LEU A 52 -28.34 10.39 8.60
CA LEU A 52 -29.68 9.81 8.52
C LEU A 52 -30.75 10.91 8.53
N SER A 53 -30.58 11.92 9.39
CA SER A 53 -31.50 13.08 9.46
C SER A 53 -31.55 13.85 8.13
N ARG A 54 -30.38 14.09 7.48
CA ARG A 54 -30.30 14.71 6.15
C ARG A 54 -30.96 13.88 5.04
N GLN A 55 -30.98 12.56 5.19
CA GLN A 55 -31.68 11.64 4.29
C GLN A 55 -33.20 11.58 4.55
N GLY A 56 -33.74 12.39 5.46
CA GLY A 56 -35.15 12.42 5.83
C GLY A 56 -35.58 11.33 6.81
N ILE A 57 -34.63 10.59 7.39
CA ILE A 57 -34.89 9.56 8.40
C ILE A 57 -34.89 10.25 9.76
N LYS A 58 -36.07 10.43 10.34
CA LYS A 58 -36.21 11.04 11.66
C LYS A 58 -35.48 10.20 12.70
N THR A 59 -34.54 10.81 13.39
CA THR A 59 -33.57 10.17 14.28
C THR A 59 -33.72 10.70 15.72
N ILE A 60 -33.57 9.83 16.70
CA ILE A 60 -33.50 10.17 18.12
C ILE A 60 -32.04 10.04 18.54
N LEU A 61 -31.48 11.05 19.19
CA LEU A 61 -30.16 11.00 19.84
C LEU A 61 -30.36 11.04 21.36
N LEU A 62 -29.95 9.97 22.03
CA LEU A 62 -30.02 9.84 23.48
C LEU A 62 -28.64 10.15 24.07
N ALA A 63 -28.53 11.29 24.72
CA ALA A 63 -27.33 11.74 25.43
C ALA A 63 -27.34 11.17 26.86
N VAL A 64 -26.31 10.43 27.23
CA VAL A 64 -26.18 9.82 28.57
C VAL A 64 -24.92 10.28 29.28
N GLU A 65 -23.80 10.35 28.59
CA GLU A 65 -22.47 10.65 29.13
C GLU A 65 -22.17 12.15 29.03
N GLU A 66 -22.33 12.71 27.85
CA GLU A 66 -22.14 14.14 27.59
C GLU A 66 -23.46 14.90 27.61
N SER A 67 -23.41 16.20 27.91
CA SER A 67 -24.60 17.03 27.86
C SER A 67 -25.11 17.20 26.41
N PRO A 68 -26.43 17.40 26.20
CA PRO A 68 -26.98 17.70 24.90
C PRO A 68 -26.26 18.86 24.18
N ASP A 69 -25.94 19.92 24.91
CA ASP A 69 -25.30 21.12 24.34
C ASP A 69 -23.85 20.82 23.88
N ASP A 70 -23.10 20.02 24.63
CA ASP A 70 -21.74 19.62 24.26
C ASP A 70 -21.73 18.73 23.01
N LEU A 71 -22.70 17.81 22.87
CA LEU A 71 -22.84 16.98 21.65
C LEU A 71 -23.17 17.83 20.42
N ILE A 72 -24.02 18.86 20.57
CA ILE A 72 -24.33 19.81 19.51
C ILE A 72 -23.07 20.58 19.09
N LEU A 73 -22.35 21.15 20.07
CA LEU A 73 -21.11 21.89 19.81
C LEU A 73 -20.07 21.01 19.12
N THR A 74 -19.91 19.77 19.56
CA THR A 74 -19.01 18.79 18.93
C THR A 74 -19.41 18.49 17.48
N GLY A 75 -20.68 18.22 17.23
CA GLY A 75 -21.15 17.89 15.90
C GLY A 75 -21.08 19.07 14.93
N ASP A 76 -21.51 20.25 15.36
CA ASP A 76 -21.48 21.47 14.53
C ASP A 76 -20.04 21.92 14.27
N GLY A 77 -19.14 21.80 15.26
CA GLY A 77 -17.71 22.06 15.10
C GLY A 77 -17.01 21.12 14.07
N LEU A 78 -17.59 19.95 13.82
CA LEU A 78 -17.16 18.99 12.79
C LEU A 78 -18.01 19.03 11.52
N GLY A 79 -18.78 20.11 11.30
CA GLY A 79 -19.56 20.33 10.07
C GLY A 79 -20.76 19.39 9.90
N MET A 80 -21.29 18.81 10.98
CA MET A 80 -22.42 17.87 10.90
C MET A 80 -23.78 18.55 10.88
N ASP A 81 -23.88 19.85 11.24
CA ASP A 81 -25.11 20.65 11.28
C ASP A 81 -26.22 20.01 12.13
N LEU A 82 -25.87 19.62 13.35
CA LEU A 82 -26.82 19.05 14.30
C LEU A 82 -27.89 20.08 14.71
N SER A 83 -27.49 21.34 14.88
CA SER A 83 -28.41 22.46 15.18
C SER A 83 -29.48 22.59 14.13
N GLY A 84 -29.16 22.60 12.83
CA GLY A 84 -30.10 22.62 11.72
C GLY A 84 -31.02 21.40 11.68
N ALA A 85 -30.49 20.21 11.94
CA ALA A 85 -31.26 18.96 12.03
C ALA A 85 -32.27 18.97 13.18
N ILE A 86 -31.92 19.57 14.32
CA ILE A 86 -32.83 19.73 15.47
C ILE A 86 -33.92 20.76 15.17
N GLN A 87 -33.55 21.92 14.59
CA GLN A 87 -34.51 22.97 14.21
C GLN A 87 -35.53 22.49 13.18
N SER A 88 -35.10 21.68 12.21
CA SER A 88 -35.99 21.08 11.21
C SER A 88 -36.89 19.97 11.76
N GLY A 89 -36.63 19.49 12.99
CA GLY A 89 -37.34 18.37 13.60
C GLY A 89 -36.98 17.00 13.01
N SER A 90 -35.89 16.91 12.18
CA SER A 90 -35.40 15.66 11.64
C SER A 90 -34.53 14.90 12.66
N LEU A 91 -33.92 15.60 13.61
CA LEU A 91 -33.20 15.07 14.75
C LEU A 91 -33.87 15.46 16.08
N ARG A 92 -34.17 14.52 16.93
CA ARG A 92 -34.66 14.79 18.30
C ARG A 92 -33.58 14.40 19.31
N LEU A 93 -32.99 15.38 19.98
CA LEU A 93 -32.06 15.17 21.07
C LEU A 93 -32.83 15.04 22.39
N SER A 94 -32.48 14.02 23.18
CA SER A 94 -33.09 13.73 24.47
C SER A 94 -32.02 13.42 25.49
N ASP A 95 -32.00 14.18 26.59
CA ASP A 95 -31.16 13.88 27.75
C ASP A 95 -31.67 12.60 28.41
N ALA A 96 -30.81 11.61 28.49
CA ALA A 96 -31.07 10.34 29.15
C ALA A 96 -30.16 10.12 30.37
N SER A 97 -29.38 11.16 30.76
CA SER A 97 -28.57 11.15 31.96
C SER A 97 -29.47 11.05 33.22
N ARG A 98 -28.96 10.47 34.26
CA ARG A 98 -29.63 10.50 35.58
C ARG A 98 -29.45 11.88 36.19
N PRO A 99 -30.48 12.44 36.86
CA PRO A 99 -30.31 13.66 37.61
C PRO A 99 -29.18 13.51 38.64
N ALA A 100 -28.23 14.42 38.61
CA ALA A 100 -27.10 14.42 39.56
C ALA A 100 -27.52 14.73 41.02
N GLU A 101 -28.74 15.23 41.25
CA GLU A 101 -29.24 15.64 42.55
C GLU A 101 -30.55 14.95 42.90
N GLY A 102 -30.50 14.03 43.83
CA GLY A 102 -31.62 13.42 44.54
C GLY A 102 -31.14 12.32 45.48
N PRO A 103 -31.78 12.08 46.63
CA PRO A 103 -31.43 10.93 47.44
C PRO A 103 -31.52 9.68 46.61
N MET A 104 -30.38 8.99 46.45
CA MET A 104 -30.28 7.73 45.75
C MET A 104 -31.22 6.72 46.45
N VAL A 105 -32.46 6.62 46.00
CA VAL A 105 -33.33 5.51 46.38
C VAL A 105 -32.73 4.31 45.67
N VAL A 106 -31.88 3.58 46.37
CA VAL A 106 -31.42 2.26 45.95
C VAL A 106 -32.65 1.32 46.12
N SER A 107 -33.58 1.45 45.20
CA SER A 107 -34.52 0.39 44.87
C SER A 107 -33.73 -0.61 44.07
N GLY A 108 -33.61 -1.85 44.58
CA GLY A 108 -32.67 -2.86 44.14
C GLY A 108 -32.79 -3.38 42.69
N GLU A 109 -33.45 -2.67 41.78
CA GLU A 109 -33.58 -3.03 40.37
C GLU A 109 -33.19 -1.82 39.47
N TYR A 110 -32.24 -2.05 38.58
CA TYR A 110 -31.96 -1.11 37.50
C TYR A 110 -33.16 -1.08 36.57
N ASP A 111 -33.93 0.02 36.59
CA ASP A 111 -35.12 0.16 35.77
C ASP A 111 -34.85 1.00 34.51
N ILE A 112 -34.82 0.32 33.35
CA ILE A 112 -34.71 0.97 32.02
C ILE A 112 -36.12 1.24 31.43
N SER A 113 -37.20 0.84 32.12
CA SER A 113 -38.58 0.98 31.63
C SER A 113 -38.92 2.45 31.36
N GLY A 114 -38.46 3.37 32.22
CA GLY A 114 -38.65 4.80 32.05
C GLY A 114 -38.00 5.33 30.77
N LEU A 115 -36.80 4.90 30.43
CA LEU A 115 -36.12 5.24 29.17
C LEU A 115 -36.91 4.69 27.98
N ILE A 116 -37.30 3.41 28.03
CA ILE A 116 -38.07 2.77 26.94
C ILE A 116 -39.42 3.49 26.74
N HIS A 117 -40.13 3.87 27.80
CA HIS A 117 -41.36 4.63 27.71
C HIS A 117 -41.16 6.01 27.10
N ARG A 118 -40.10 6.72 27.46
CA ARG A 118 -39.72 8.02 26.88
C ARG A 118 -39.44 7.88 25.40
N VAL A 119 -38.62 6.93 24.99
CA VAL A 119 -38.32 6.68 23.57
C VAL A 119 -39.60 6.36 22.80
N ARG A 120 -40.49 5.51 23.35
CA ARG A 120 -41.78 5.17 22.71
C ARG A 120 -42.67 6.39 22.53
N ALA A 121 -42.71 7.30 23.49
CA ALA A 121 -43.46 8.55 23.40
C ALA A 121 -42.89 9.46 22.29
N ILE A 122 -41.56 9.60 22.21
CA ILE A 122 -40.88 10.37 21.16
C ILE A 122 -41.18 9.75 19.78
N VAL A 123 -41.08 8.41 19.64
CA VAL A 123 -41.39 7.71 18.38
C VAL A 123 -42.81 8.00 17.91
N LYS A 124 -43.79 7.90 18.85
CA LYS A 124 -45.21 8.24 18.51
C LYS A 124 -45.39 9.68 18.08
N GLN A 125 -44.68 10.62 18.71
CA GLN A 125 -44.77 12.03 18.43
C GLN A 125 -44.10 12.45 17.11
N THR A 126 -42.92 11.86 16.84
CA THR A 126 -42.06 12.29 15.74
C THR A 126 -42.14 11.39 14.52
N GLY A 127 -42.49 10.11 14.69
CA GLY A 127 -42.39 9.10 13.66
C GLY A 127 -40.94 8.68 13.39
N ALA A 128 -40.04 8.76 14.40
CA ALA A 128 -38.65 8.39 14.28
C ALA A 128 -38.47 6.93 13.86
N ARG A 129 -37.45 6.66 13.03
CA ARG A 129 -37.06 5.35 12.50
C ARG A 129 -35.64 4.94 12.89
N ALA A 130 -34.88 5.85 13.50
CA ALA A 130 -33.54 5.58 13.99
C ALA A 130 -33.36 6.12 15.41
N VAL A 131 -32.50 5.45 16.20
CA VAL A 131 -32.09 5.89 17.53
C VAL A 131 -30.58 5.69 17.68
N VAL A 132 -29.91 6.69 18.23
CA VAL A 132 -28.50 6.66 18.59
C VAL A 132 -28.40 6.82 20.11
N LEU A 133 -27.73 5.89 20.80
CA LEU A 133 -27.49 5.91 22.24
C LEU A 133 -26.00 6.10 22.54
N ASP A 134 -25.65 7.23 23.17
CA ASP A 134 -24.27 7.53 23.55
C ASP A 134 -24.19 7.87 25.06
N SER A 135 -23.78 6.96 25.92
CA SER A 135 -23.31 5.61 25.66
C SER A 135 -24.06 4.60 26.56
N ALA A 136 -24.07 3.34 26.13
CA ALA A 136 -24.63 2.25 26.95
C ALA A 136 -23.79 2.02 28.21
N THR A 137 -22.48 2.23 28.14
CA THR A 137 -21.58 2.11 29.29
C THR A 137 -21.96 3.07 30.40
N ALA A 138 -22.24 4.33 30.06
CA ALA A 138 -22.70 5.35 31.02
C ALA A 138 -24.12 5.04 31.53
N LEU A 139 -25.03 4.55 30.67
CA LEU A 139 -26.39 4.18 31.04
C LEU A 139 -26.42 3.12 32.15
N PHE A 140 -25.48 2.17 32.13
CA PHE A 140 -25.36 1.09 33.11
C PHE A 140 -24.26 1.36 34.16
N SER A 141 -24.04 2.61 34.52
CA SER A 141 -23.15 3.03 35.60
C SER A 141 -23.94 3.45 36.85
N PRO A 142 -23.65 2.90 38.06
CA PRO A 142 -22.70 1.83 38.36
C PRO A 142 -23.09 0.49 37.72
N ARG A 143 -22.09 -0.35 37.42
CA ARG A 143 -22.30 -1.60 36.68
C ARG A 143 -23.14 -2.60 37.46
N PRO A 144 -24.29 -3.09 36.91
CA PRO A 144 -25.08 -4.17 37.50
C PRO A 144 -24.35 -5.52 37.46
N PRO A 145 -24.81 -6.54 38.23
CA PRO A 145 -24.36 -7.90 38.05
C PRO A 145 -24.54 -8.36 36.58
N GLN A 146 -23.62 -9.19 36.08
CA GLN A 146 -23.52 -9.49 34.66
C GLN A 146 -24.80 -10.16 34.07
N GLU A 147 -25.45 -10.99 34.83
CA GLU A 147 -26.72 -11.63 34.40
C GLU A 147 -27.85 -10.61 34.22
N LEU A 148 -27.99 -9.70 35.19
CA LEU A 148 -28.96 -8.61 35.13
C LEU A 148 -28.65 -7.66 33.97
N LEU A 149 -27.39 -7.28 33.82
CA LEU A 149 -26.92 -6.41 32.73
C LEU A 149 -27.27 -6.98 31.35
N ARG A 150 -27.06 -8.30 31.16
CA ARG A 150 -27.43 -8.97 29.91
C ARG A 150 -28.93 -8.91 29.64
N SER A 151 -29.75 -9.12 30.68
CA SER A 151 -31.22 -9.05 30.60
C SER A 151 -31.68 -7.64 30.25
N LEU A 152 -31.15 -6.62 30.93
CA LEU A 152 -31.48 -5.20 30.69
C LEU A 152 -31.09 -4.75 29.29
N PHE A 153 -29.89 -5.09 28.86
CA PHE A 153 -29.42 -4.75 27.51
C PHE A 153 -30.26 -5.43 26.43
N PHE A 154 -30.60 -6.72 26.64
CA PHE A 154 -31.51 -7.44 25.74
C PHE A 154 -32.90 -6.79 25.69
N GLN A 155 -33.47 -6.38 26.84
CA GLN A 155 -34.75 -5.66 26.90
C GLN A 155 -34.72 -4.35 26.13
N LEU A 156 -33.64 -3.58 26.28
CA LEU A 156 -33.44 -2.30 25.57
C LEU A 156 -33.44 -2.51 24.05
N ILE A 157 -32.59 -3.40 23.55
CA ILE A 157 -32.47 -3.69 22.12
C ILE A 157 -33.77 -4.29 21.56
N HIS A 158 -34.43 -5.17 22.33
CA HIS A 158 -35.73 -5.73 21.94
C HIS A 158 -36.81 -4.64 21.85
N ALA A 159 -36.82 -3.68 22.79
CA ALA A 159 -37.73 -2.56 22.76
C ALA A 159 -37.52 -1.67 21.54
N PHE A 160 -36.26 -1.35 21.19
CA PHE A 160 -35.95 -0.58 19.96
C PHE A 160 -36.43 -1.34 18.72
N ARG A 161 -36.19 -2.65 18.65
CA ARG A 161 -36.63 -3.50 17.55
C ARG A 161 -38.15 -3.57 17.44
N SER A 162 -38.88 -3.66 18.58
CA SER A 162 -40.35 -3.68 18.59
C SER A 162 -40.98 -2.36 18.11
N MET A 163 -40.23 -1.26 18.17
CA MET A 163 -40.57 0.04 17.63
C MET A 163 -40.06 0.24 16.18
N GLU A 164 -39.56 -0.82 15.55
CA GLU A 164 -38.94 -0.82 14.21
C GLU A 164 -37.79 0.20 14.04
N LEU A 165 -37.08 0.51 15.11
CA LEU A 165 -35.96 1.44 15.09
C LEU A 165 -34.68 0.76 14.61
N THR A 166 -33.94 1.42 13.73
CA THR A 166 -32.52 1.15 13.52
C THR A 166 -31.75 1.78 14.67
N SER A 167 -31.07 0.97 15.48
CA SER A 167 -30.39 1.47 16.67
C SER A 167 -28.88 1.40 16.52
N VAL A 168 -28.21 2.54 16.81
CA VAL A 168 -26.75 2.63 16.96
C VAL A 168 -26.45 2.86 18.42
N VAL A 169 -25.70 1.93 19.02
CA VAL A 169 -25.37 1.95 20.44
C VAL A 169 -23.87 2.07 20.60
N VAL A 170 -23.43 3.07 21.34
CA VAL A 170 -22.02 3.28 21.68
C VAL A 170 -21.70 2.59 23.00
N ALA A 171 -20.58 1.87 23.06
CA ALA A 171 -20.06 1.29 24.30
C ALA A 171 -18.53 1.37 24.37
N GLU A 172 -17.99 1.40 25.57
CA GLU A 172 -16.54 1.41 25.76
C GLU A 172 -15.94 0.01 25.72
N ALA A 173 -14.73 -0.09 25.15
CA ALA A 173 -13.87 -1.26 25.26
C ALA A 173 -12.78 -1.05 26.32
N ALA A 174 -12.43 -2.10 27.03
CA ALA A 174 -11.33 -2.06 27.99
C ALA A 174 -9.97 -2.05 27.32
N GLU A 175 -9.85 -2.74 26.21
CA GLU A 175 -8.59 -2.97 25.46
C GLU A 175 -8.79 -2.74 23.97
N ASP A 176 -7.70 -2.41 23.26
CA ASP A 176 -7.73 -2.26 21.82
C ASP A 176 -7.87 -3.61 21.10
N TYR A 177 -7.24 -4.65 21.64
CA TYR A 177 -7.31 -6.04 21.18
C TYR A 177 -7.60 -6.94 22.37
N GLY A 178 -8.81 -7.53 22.41
CA GLY A 178 -9.26 -8.33 23.54
C GLY A 178 -10.78 -8.31 23.68
N GLN A 179 -11.26 -8.06 24.90
CA GLN A 179 -12.69 -7.96 25.18
C GLN A 179 -13.30 -6.74 24.48
N LEU A 180 -14.31 -6.97 23.62
CA LEU A 180 -14.87 -5.94 22.73
C LEU A 180 -15.60 -4.80 23.46
N THR A 181 -16.13 -5.08 24.65
CA THR A 181 -16.85 -4.09 25.47
C THR A 181 -16.54 -4.29 26.95
N THR A 182 -16.56 -3.19 27.71
CA THR A 182 -16.35 -3.26 29.16
C THR A 182 -17.47 -4.00 29.88
N LEU A 183 -18.68 -3.96 29.34
CA LEU A 183 -19.84 -4.65 29.92
C LEU A 183 -19.88 -6.14 29.55
N GLY A 184 -19.36 -6.52 28.36
CA GLY A 184 -19.17 -7.92 27.94
C GLY A 184 -20.44 -8.65 27.49
N VAL A 185 -21.46 -7.92 27.07
CA VAL A 185 -22.77 -8.49 26.69
C VAL A 185 -23.29 -7.94 25.35
N GLU A 186 -22.92 -6.75 24.96
CA GLU A 186 -23.50 -6.00 23.85
C GLU A 186 -23.22 -6.66 22.49
N ASP A 187 -22.04 -7.21 22.32
CA ASP A 187 -21.60 -7.87 21.11
C ASP A 187 -22.43 -9.13 20.77
N PHE A 188 -22.96 -9.81 21.80
CA PHE A 188 -23.85 -10.98 21.61
C PHE A 188 -25.23 -10.58 21.14
N VAL A 189 -25.73 -9.43 21.56
CA VAL A 189 -27.13 -8.99 21.31
C VAL A 189 -27.24 -8.24 19.99
N CYS A 190 -26.24 -7.43 19.61
CA CYS A 190 -26.28 -6.60 18.42
C CYS A 190 -26.10 -7.40 17.11
N ASP A 191 -26.74 -6.94 16.04
CA ASP A 191 -26.67 -7.57 14.71
C ASP A 191 -25.39 -7.21 13.95
N MET A 192 -24.84 -6.01 14.21
CA MET A 192 -23.59 -5.52 13.63
C MET A 192 -22.69 -4.97 14.74
N VAL A 193 -21.39 -5.17 14.62
CA VAL A 193 -20.38 -4.68 15.57
C VAL A 193 -19.27 -3.98 14.80
N ILE A 194 -19.08 -2.71 15.11
CA ILE A 194 -18.02 -1.84 14.60
C ILE A 194 -17.04 -1.57 15.73
N ILE A 195 -15.76 -1.82 15.51
CA ILE A 195 -14.69 -1.57 16.47
C ILE A 195 -13.85 -0.41 15.98
N GLN A 196 -13.67 0.59 16.82
CA GLN A 196 -12.73 1.70 16.57
C GLN A 196 -11.51 1.58 17.47
N ARG A 197 -10.32 1.72 16.89
CA ARG A 197 -9.05 1.70 17.61
C ARG A 197 -8.27 2.99 17.40
N ASN A 198 -7.42 3.31 18.36
CA ASN A 198 -6.49 4.44 18.29
C ASN A 198 -5.17 4.01 18.92
N VAL A 199 -4.40 3.21 18.19
CA VAL A 199 -3.20 2.54 18.67
C VAL A 199 -1.93 3.32 18.32
N VAL A 200 -0.88 3.12 19.12
CA VAL A 200 0.45 3.66 18.82
C VAL A 200 1.10 2.76 17.77
N ASP A 201 1.51 3.34 16.66
CA ASP A 201 2.24 2.70 15.57
C ASP A 201 3.54 3.51 15.32
N GLY A 202 4.66 2.97 15.79
CA GLY A 202 5.89 3.73 15.91
C GLY A 202 5.77 4.88 16.94
N GLU A 203 6.02 6.11 16.50
CA GLU A 203 5.93 7.33 17.35
C GLU A 203 4.54 8.00 17.29
N ARG A 204 3.61 7.49 16.52
CA ARG A 204 2.33 8.14 16.23
C ARG A 204 1.14 7.27 16.61
N ARG A 205 0.02 7.94 16.88
CA ARG A 205 -1.27 7.26 17.02
C ARG A 205 -1.95 7.17 15.67
N ARG A 206 -2.40 5.96 15.35
CA ARG A 206 -3.20 5.68 14.15
C ARG A 206 -4.58 5.18 14.53
N ARG A 207 -5.58 5.72 13.85
CA ARG A 207 -6.96 5.26 14.01
C ARG A 207 -7.30 4.23 12.96
N SER A 208 -8.01 3.20 13.37
CA SER A 208 -8.57 2.20 12.48
C SER A 208 -10.02 1.86 12.87
N LEU A 209 -10.76 1.38 11.89
CA LEU A 209 -12.11 0.88 12.07
C LEU A 209 -12.23 -0.52 11.46
N GLU A 210 -12.86 -1.42 12.19
CA GLU A 210 -13.13 -2.80 11.78
C GLU A 210 -14.62 -3.11 11.91
N VAL A 211 -15.20 -3.77 10.89
CA VAL A 211 -16.52 -4.42 11.02
C VAL A 211 -16.29 -5.86 11.44
N ASN A 212 -16.37 -6.12 12.75
CA ASN A 212 -16.08 -7.43 13.32
C ASN A 212 -17.22 -8.45 13.10
N LYS A 213 -18.45 -7.94 13.06
CA LYS A 213 -19.66 -8.78 12.92
C LYS A 213 -20.71 -8.05 12.10
N TYR A 214 -21.34 -8.77 11.16
CA TYR A 214 -22.49 -8.29 10.43
C TYR A 214 -23.42 -9.48 10.11
N ARG A 215 -24.46 -9.70 10.92
CA ARG A 215 -25.38 -10.81 10.73
C ARG A 215 -26.14 -10.70 9.42
N ARG A 216 -26.20 -11.79 8.66
CA ARG A 216 -26.95 -11.90 7.37
C ARG A 216 -26.47 -10.96 6.28
N SER A 217 -25.25 -10.44 6.38
CA SER A 217 -24.62 -9.64 5.33
C SER A 217 -23.14 -9.93 5.24
N ALA A 218 -22.61 -9.96 4.01
CA ALA A 218 -21.19 -9.87 3.78
C ALA A 218 -20.71 -8.44 4.07
N HIS A 219 -19.45 -8.30 4.43
CA HIS A 219 -18.72 -7.04 4.62
C HIS A 219 -17.25 -7.29 4.34
N HIS A 220 -16.50 -6.21 4.11
CA HIS A 220 -15.04 -6.30 3.99
C HIS A 220 -14.44 -6.61 5.36
N LYS A 221 -13.50 -7.57 5.37
CA LYS A 221 -12.80 -8.00 6.59
C LYS A 221 -11.50 -7.21 6.78
N GLY A 222 -11.09 -7.04 8.03
CA GLY A 222 -9.84 -6.39 8.41
C GLY A 222 -10.04 -5.00 9.00
N GLU A 223 -8.91 -4.39 9.37
CA GLU A 223 -8.85 -3.04 9.90
C GLU A 223 -8.61 -2.03 8.77
N PHE A 224 -9.47 -1.02 8.69
CA PHE A 224 -9.39 0.05 7.71
C PHE A 224 -8.86 1.32 8.37
N PRO A 225 -7.83 1.97 7.82
CA PRO A 225 -7.36 3.25 8.32
C PRO A 225 -8.49 4.28 8.30
N CYS A 226 -8.54 5.12 9.31
CA CYS A 226 -9.51 6.22 9.38
C CYS A 226 -8.92 7.44 10.10
N THR A 227 -9.48 8.61 9.81
CA THR A 227 -9.12 9.83 10.50
C THR A 227 -10.33 10.70 10.78
N ILE A 228 -10.20 11.62 11.73
CA ILE A 228 -11.22 12.60 12.10
C ILE A 228 -10.71 13.97 11.68
N THR A 229 -11.49 14.65 10.85
CA THR A 229 -11.20 16.00 10.36
C THR A 229 -12.33 16.97 10.72
N SER A 230 -12.22 18.21 10.29
CA SER A 230 -13.30 19.20 10.40
C SER A 230 -14.58 18.81 9.62
N ARG A 231 -14.56 17.70 8.86
CA ARG A 231 -15.73 17.14 8.14
C ARG A 231 -16.21 15.80 8.76
N GLY A 232 -15.76 15.48 9.97
CA GLY A 232 -16.08 14.24 10.68
C GLY A 232 -15.10 13.12 10.38
N LEU A 233 -15.53 11.88 10.62
CA LEU A 233 -14.75 10.66 10.42
C LEU A 233 -14.76 10.26 8.93
N THR A 234 -13.60 9.90 8.43
CA THR A 234 -13.40 9.34 7.08
C THR A 234 -12.66 8.02 7.19
N ILE A 235 -13.14 6.98 6.51
CA ILE A 235 -12.54 5.65 6.46
C ILE A 235 -11.98 5.44 5.06
N PHE A 236 -10.82 4.78 4.95
CA PHE A 236 -10.16 4.46 3.69
C PHE A 236 -10.31 2.95 3.40
N PRO A 237 -11.29 2.56 2.55
CA PRO A 237 -11.38 1.20 2.05
C PRO A 237 -10.11 0.87 1.26
N LEU A 238 -9.52 -0.31 1.51
CA LEU A 238 -8.32 -0.77 0.80
C LEU A 238 -8.67 -1.50 -0.50
N ASP A 239 -9.88 -1.32 -1.01
CA ASP A 239 -10.39 -2.00 -2.19
C ASP A 239 -10.48 -1.06 -3.39
N ALA A 240 -9.93 -1.49 -4.52
CA ALA A 240 -10.02 -0.75 -5.77
C ALA A 240 -11.36 -1.11 -6.45
N ARG A 241 -12.26 -0.14 -6.55
CA ARG A 241 -13.46 -0.30 -7.38
C ARG A 241 -13.07 -0.57 -8.83
N GLU A 242 -13.67 -1.59 -9.44
CA GLU A 242 -13.58 -1.80 -10.88
C GLU A 242 -14.18 -0.59 -11.62
N ARG A 243 -13.45 -0.13 -12.62
CA ARG A 243 -13.91 0.94 -13.51
C ARG A 243 -14.91 0.43 -14.53
N PRO A 244 -15.85 1.28 -15.01
CA PRO A 244 -16.54 1.02 -16.27
C PRO A 244 -15.53 0.95 -17.41
N GLU A 245 -15.74 0.00 -18.33
CA GLU A 245 -14.84 -0.36 -19.43
C GLU A 245 -14.65 0.70 -20.54
N ASP A 246 -14.99 1.97 -20.33
CA ASP A 246 -15.00 2.98 -21.36
C ASP A 246 -13.82 3.93 -21.26
N SER A 247 -12.63 3.50 -21.70
CA SER A 247 -11.47 4.39 -21.81
C SER A 247 -10.73 4.21 -23.12
N GLU A 248 -10.89 5.19 -24.03
CA GLU A 248 -9.90 5.44 -25.06
C GLU A 248 -8.50 5.46 -24.44
N VAL A 249 -7.56 4.72 -25.03
CA VAL A 249 -6.16 4.68 -24.60
C VAL A 249 -5.54 6.06 -24.83
N ARG A 250 -5.64 6.93 -23.84
CA ARG A 250 -5.03 8.27 -23.86
C ARG A 250 -3.70 8.25 -23.12
N ARG A 251 -2.73 9.03 -23.62
CA ARG A 251 -1.39 9.11 -23.02
C ARG A 251 -1.10 10.48 -22.47
N TYR A 252 -0.26 10.51 -21.46
CA TYR A 252 0.26 11.70 -20.81
C TYR A 252 1.72 11.91 -21.24
N SER A 253 1.94 12.83 -22.20
CA SER A 253 3.28 13.15 -22.70
C SER A 253 4.11 13.86 -21.63
N SER A 254 5.36 13.49 -21.52
CA SER A 254 6.34 14.17 -20.67
C SER A 254 6.78 15.52 -21.21
N GLY A 255 6.53 15.77 -22.50
CA GLY A 255 7.12 16.89 -23.24
C GLY A 255 8.55 16.63 -23.73
N LEU A 256 9.13 15.46 -23.42
CA LEU A 256 10.44 15.02 -23.92
C LEU A 256 10.26 13.93 -24.97
N HIS A 257 10.57 14.24 -26.23
CA HIS A 257 10.44 13.28 -27.32
C HIS A 257 11.23 11.98 -27.07
N GLY A 258 12.43 12.07 -26.51
CA GLY A 258 13.25 10.90 -26.20
C GLY A 258 12.60 9.97 -25.19
N LEU A 259 12.03 10.50 -24.09
CA LEU A 259 11.32 9.73 -23.09
C LEU A 259 9.99 9.18 -23.63
N ASP A 260 9.21 10.03 -24.29
CA ASP A 260 7.92 9.61 -24.82
C ASP A 260 8.07 8.49 -25.84
N SER A 261 9.14 8.53 -26.67
CA SER A 261 9.42 7.44 -27.62
C SER A 261 9.77 6.11 -26.94
N MET A 262 10.45 6.14 -25.77
CA MET A 262 10.75 4.93 -24.99
C MET A 262 9.49 4.23 -24.49
N ILE A 263 8.43 4.98 -24.19
CA ILE A 263 7.20 4.51 -23.55
C ILE A 263 5.98 4.57 -24.49
N GLY A 264 6.23 4.63 -25.81
CA GLY A 264 5.17 4.56 -26.82
C GLY A 264 4.26 5.80 -26.88
N GLY A 265 4.80 6.99 -26.60
CA GLY A 265 4.10 8.28 -26.71
C GLY A 265 3.69 8.91 -25.39
N GLY A 266 4.15 8.38 -24.26
CA GLY A 266 3.88 8.91 -22.92
C GLY A 266 3.28 7.87 -21.98
N LEU A 267 3.11 8.25 -20.71
CA LEU A 267 2.44 7.42 -19.69
C LEU A 267 0.96 7.26 -20.04
N LEU A 268 0.40 6.10 -19.74
CA LEU A 268 -1.04 5.89 -19.87
C LEU A 268 -1.79 6.82 -18.89
N ARG A 269 -2.88 7.43 -19.34
CA ARG A 269 -3.77 8.16 -18.42
C ARG A 269 -4.41 7.19 -17.44
N ASP A 270 -4.76 7.72 -16.27
CA ASP A 270 -5.37 6.95 -15.19
C ASP A 270 -4.45 5.86 -14.60
N SER A 271 -3.15 5.99 -14.86
CA SER A 271 -2.11 5.09 -14.37
C SER A 271 -1.26 5.73 -13.27
N ILE A 272 -0.65 4.87 -12.47
CA ILE A 272 0.30 5.25 -11.42
C ILE A 272 1.70 4.91 -11.93
N ALA A 273 2.52 5.95 -12.13
CA ALA A 273 3.91 5.80 -12.50
C ALA A 273 4.83 6.11 -11.31
N ILE A 274 5.89 5.32 -11.16
CA ILE A 274 6.92 5.54 -10.14
C ILE A 274 8.26 5.82 -10.84
N VAL A 275 8.92 6.91 -10.47
CA VAL A 275 10.29 7.27 -10.86
C VAL A 275 11.20 6.95 -9.69
N ARG A 276 12.11 6.01 -9.88
CA ARG A 276 13.03 5.54 -8.83
C ARG A 276 14.47 5.88 -9.18
N GLY A 277 15.29 6.11 -8.17
CA GLY A 277 16.72 6.34 -8.38
C GLY A 277 17.43 6.90 -7.16
N PRO A 278 18.76 6.91 -7.14
CA PRO A 278 19.55 7.49 -6.06
C PRO A 278 19.36 9.01 -5.97
N THR A 279 19.80 9.61 -4.87
CA THR A 279 19.81 11.06 -4.69
C THR A 279 20.60 11.74 -5.82
N GLY A 280 20.09 12.86 -6.34
CA GLY A 280 20.73 13.62 -7.43
C GLY A 280 20.56 13.02 -8.84
N SER A 281 19.87 11.89 -9.01
CA SER A 281 19.66 11.26 -10.32
C SER A 281 18.72 12.02 -11.27
N GLY A 282 17.95 13.01 -10.75
CA GLY A 282 17.05 13.84 -11.55
C GLY A 282 15.56 13.51 -11.40
N LYS A 283 15.15 12.77 -10.36
CA LYS A 283 13.75 12.39 -10.10
C LYS A 283 12.81 13.60 -10.03
N THR A 284 13.14 14.57 -9.16
CA THR A 284 12.39 15.83 -8.98
C THR A 284 12.29 16.62 -10.29
N MET A 285 13.40 16.64 -11.06
CA MET A 285 13.44 17.28 -12.37
C MET A 285 12.47 16.63 -13.35
N LEU A 286 12.47 15.30 -13.42
CA LEU A 286 11.56 14.55 -14.28
C LEU A 286 10.09 14.74 -13.86
N ALA A 287 9.82 14.75 -12.56
CA ALA A 287 8.49 15.03 -12.02
C ALA A 287 8.01 16.45 -12.35
N GLY A 288 8.88 17.44 -12.18
CA GLY A 288 8.62 18.83 -12.57
C GLY A 288 8.34 18.99 -14.07
N LEU A 289 9.06 18.26 -14.91
CA LEU A 289 8.86 18.28 -16.34
C LEU A 289 7.47 17.77 -16.75
N TYR A 290 7.04 16.63 -16.18
CA TYR A 290 5.68 16.11 -16.40
C TYR A 290 4.62 17.10 -15.92
N ALA A 291 4.83 17.74 -14.76
CA ALA A 291 3.93 18.75 -14.23
C ALA A 291 3.84 19.96 -15.16
N ARG A 292 4.99 20.48 -15.63
CA ARG A 292 5.07 21.59 -16.58
C ARG A 292 4.38 21.25 -17.91
N ALA A 293 4.68 20.09 -18.47
CA ALA A 293 4.10 19.65 -19.74
C ALA A 293 2.58 19.54 -19.68
N GLY A 294 2.01 19.07 -18.55
CA GLY A 294 0.58 19.08 -18.34
C GLY A 294 -0.01 20.48 -18.24
N ALA A 295 0.60 21.34 -17.44
CA ALA A 295 0.17 22.72 -17.29
C ALA A 295 0.24 23.51 -18.63
N GLN A 296 1.26 23.28 -19.45
CA GLN A 296 1.40 23.84 -20.80
C GLN A 296 0.29 23.42 -21.76
N ARG A 297 -0.26 22.21 -21.59
CA ARG A 297 -1.44 21.75 -22.35
C ARG A 297 -2.76 22.30 -21.82
N GLY A 298 -2.73 23.17 -20.78
CA GLY A 298 -3.92 23.70 -20.13
C GLY A 298 -4.59 22.71 -19.18
N GLU A 299 -3.92 21.62 -18.83
CA GLU A 299 -4.41 20.63 -17.88
C GLU A 299 -4.15 21.09 -16.45
N ARG A 300 -5.03 20.72 -15.52
CA ARG A 300 -4.80 20.98 -14.09
C ARG A 300 -3.85 19.94 -13.51
N VAL A 301 -2.81 20.39 -12.86
CA VAL A 301 -1.79 19.56 -12.21
C VAL A 301 -1.63 19.98 -10.76
N VAL A 302 -1.58 18.99 -9.86
CA VAL A 302 -1.26 19.22 -8.44
C VAL A 302 0.08 18.55 -8.13
N TYR A 303 1.01 19.32 -7.61
CA TYR A 303 2.35 18.87 -7.19
C TYR A 303 2.46 18.93 -5.67
N TYR A 304 2.61 17.76 -5.04
CA TYR A 304 2.92 17.64 -3.62
C TYR A 304 4.43 17.46 -3.45
N GLY A 305 5.10 18.41 -2.79
CA GLY A 305 6.50 18.34 -2.41
C GLY A 305 6.63 18.01 -0.91
N PHE A 306 7.47 17.02 -0.59
CA PHE A 306 7.65 16.55 0.79
C PHE A 306 9.06 16.80 1.35
N GLU A 307 10.00 17.26 0.53
CA GLU A 307 11.41 17.46 0.93
C GLU A 307 11.81 18.93 1.02
N GLU A 308 11.23 19.78 0.17
CA GLU A 308 11.63 21.18 0.06
C GLU A 308 10.43 22.13 0.23
N PRO A 309 10.64 23.32 0.84
CA PRO A 309 9.63 24.38 0.84
C PRO A 309 9.32 24.86 -0.58
N ARG A 310 8.06 25.24 -0.83
CA ARG A 310 7.58 25.71 -2.14
C ARG A 310 8.48 26.77 -2.81
N PRO A 311 8.95 27.85 -2.12
CA PRO A 311 9.78 28.86 -2.78
C PRO A 311 11.12 28.30 -3.27
N ILE A 312 11.70 27.35 -2.53
CA ILE A 312 12.97 26.69 -2.89
C ILE A 312 12.74 25.79 -4.11
N LEU A 313 11.72 24.97 -4.09
CA LEU A 313 11.36 24.08 -5.19
C LEU A 313 11.14 24.85 -6.50
N LEU A 314 10.34 25.93 -6.48
CA LEU A 314 10.07 26.76 -7.65
C LEU A 314 11.34 27.46 -8.17
N ARG A 315 12.17 27.99 -7.25
CA ARG A 315 13.46 28.57 -7.60
C ARG A 315 14.38 27.54 -8.29
N ASN A 316 14.45 26.32 -7.76
CA ASN A 316 15.29 25.25 -8.31
C ASN A 316 14.84 24.89 -9.73
N PHE A 317 13.53 24.81 -10.00
CA PHE A 317 13.02 24.63 -11.35
C PHE A 317 13.40 25.81 -12.28
N ALA A 318 13.26 27.04 -11.81
CA ALA A 318 13.60 28.22 -12.61
C ALA A 318 15.10 28.28 -12.98
N GLN A 319 16.01 27.91 -12.06
CA GLN A 319 17.46 27.91 -12.30
C GLN A 319 17.89 26.96 -13.40
N ILE A 320 17.17 25.87 -13.61
CA ILE A 320 17.46 24.92 -14.71
C ILE A 320 16.64 25.21 -15.98
N GLY A 321 16.02 26.40 -16.08
CA GLY A 321 15.25 26.82 -17.26
C GLY A 321 13.85 26.22 -17.34
N MET A 322 13.28 25.80 -16.24
CA MET A 322 11.90 25.33 -16.14
C MET A 322 11.06 26.22 -15.19
N PRO A 323 10.85 27.52 -15.50
CA PRO A 323 10.03 28.39 -14.67
C PRO A 323 8.59 27.88 -14.61
N MET A 324 8.00 27.87 -13.40
CA MET A 324 6.65 27.38 -13.15
C MET A 324 5.69 28.50 -12.75
N ASP A 325 6.19 29.72 -12.57
CA ASP A 325 5.42 30.84 -11.99
C ASP A 325 4.15 31.18 -12.78
N GLU A 326 4.20 31.15 -14.10
CA GLU A 326 3.05 31.42 -14.96
C GLU A 326 1.93 30.41 -14.72
N PHE A 327 2.28 29.13 -14.63
CA PHE A 327 1.31 28.04 -14.42
C PHE A 327 0.72 28.05 -13.01
N VAL A 328 1.51 28.52 -12.04
CA VAL A 328 1.03 28.70 -10.66
C VAL A 328 0.09 29.90 -10.58
N HIS A 329 0.36 31.01 -11.28
CA HIS A 329 -0.50 32.20 -11.28
C HIS A 329 -1.82 31.97 -12.01
N ASN A 330 -1.81 31.25 -13.12
CA ASN A 330 -3.04 30.97 -13.89
C ASN A 330 -3.84 29.77 -13.33
N GLY A 331 -3.33 29.10 -12.27
CA GLY A 331 -3.99 28.00 -11.59
C GLY A 331 -3.95 26.64 -12.31
N SER A 332 -3.22 26.52 -13.43
CA SER A 332 -3.01 25.23 -14.09
C SER A 332 -2.07 24.31 -13.32
N LEU A 333 -1.16 24.88 -12.50
CA LEU A 333 -0.28 24.15 -11.59
C LEU A 333 -0.50 24.60 -10.14
N GLN A 334 -0.92 23.70 -9.28
CA GLN A 334 -0.97 23.92 -7.84
C GLN A 334 0.21 23.22 -7.18
N VAL A 335 1.06 23.95 -6.43
CA VAL A 335 2.21 23.41 -5.71
C VAL A 335 1.94 23.48 -4.21
N LEU A 336 1.89 22.31 -3.57
CA LEU A 336 1.62 22.12 -2.15
C LEU A 336 2.83 21.43 -1.50
N CYS A 337 3.62 22.18 -0.74
CA CYS A 337 4.73 21.61 0.01
C CYS A 337 4.32 21.35 1.46
N ARG A 338 4.53 20.13 1.92
CA ARG A 338 4.17 19.69 3.26
C ARG A 338 5.23 18.71 3.78
N TYR A 339 5.45 18.73 5.07
CA TYR A 339 6.36 17.78 5.72
C TYR A 339 5.55 16.60 6.26
N PRO A 340 5.81 15.35 5.82
CA PRO A 340 5.07 14.17 6.29
C PRO A 340 5.17 13.98 7.80
N GLU A 341 6.26 14.45 8.41
CA GLU A 341 6.47 14.42 9.85
C GLU A 341 5.45 15.26 10.64
N ALA A 342 4.83 16.25 10.01
CA ALA A 342 3.82 17.11 10.64
C ALA A 342 2.37 16.58 10.49
N MET A 343 2.14 15.55 9.67
CA MET A 343 0.80 15.04 9.33
C MET A 343 0.74 13.52 9.52
N GLY A 344 -0.45 13.01 9.85
CA GLY A 344 -0.73 11.57 9.76
C GLY A 344 -0.88 11.11 8.29
N LEU A 345 -0.63 9.82 8.03
CA LEU A 345 -0.83 9.25 6.68
C LEU A 345 -2.28 9.38 6.20
N GLU A 346 -3.21 9.20 7.12
CA GLU A 346 -4.64 9.31 6.89
C GLU A 346 -5.05 10.76 6.60
N ASP A 347 -4.44 11.73 7.28
CA ASP A 347 -4.69 13.17 7.04
C ASP A 347 -4.14 13.59 5.67
N LEU A 348 -3.01 13.00 5.25
CA LEU A 348 -2.50 13.20 3.91
C LEU A 348 -3.44 12.63 2.85
N LEU A 349 -4.02 11.43 3.07
CA LEU A 349 -5.03 10.86 2.17
C LEU A 349 -6.29 11.74 2.09
N VAL A 350 -6.74 12.34 3.20
CA VAL A 350 -7.85 13.30 3.19
C VAL A 350 -7.49 14.54 2.38
N SER A 351 -6.29 15.08 2.59
CA SER A 351 -5.82 16.24 1.83
C SER A 351 -5.77 15.96 0.33
N LEU A 352 -5.28 14.77 -0.05
CA LEU A 352 -5.27 14.31 -1.43
C LEU A 352 -6.69 14.16 -2.01
N ARG A 353 -7.60 13.54 -1.26
CA ARG A 353 -9.02 13.41 -1.65
C ARG A 353 -9.66 14.78 -1.88
N THR A 354 -9.50 15.68 -0.93
CA THR A 354 -10.04 17.06 -1.05
C THR A 354 -9.46 17.77 -2.27
N GLY A 355 -8.16 17.67 -2.50
CA GLY A 355 -7.52 18.23 -3.69
C GLY A 355 -8.04 17.63 -4.99
N LEU A 356 -8.33 16.32 -5.02
CA LEU A 356 -8.94 15.63 -6.17
C LEU A 356 -10.37 16.12 -6.44
N GLU A 357 -11.17 16.28 -5.41
CA GLU A 357 -12.56 16.70 -5.50
C GLU A 357 -12.69 18.18 -5.93
N GLU A 358 -11.86 19.07 -5.35
CA GLU A 358 -11.92 20.52 -5.58
C GLU A 358 -11.29 20.95 -6.91
N SER A 359 -10.07 20.47 -7.21
CA SER A 359 -9.32 20.90 -8.40
C SER A 359 -9.46 19.96 -9.59
N GLN A 360 -9.93 18.74 -9.40
CA GLN A 360 -10.08 17.70 -10.44
C GLN A 360 -8.85 17.62 -11.38
N PRO A 361 -7.63 17.44 -10.83
CA PRO A 361 -6.42 17.46 -11.62
C PRO A 361 -6.35 16.27 -12.58
N SER A 362 -5.73 16.43 -13.74
CA SER A 362 -5.42 15.33 -14.66
C SER A 362 -4.20 14.54 -14.22
N LEU A 363 -3.28 15.20 -13.52
CA LEU A 363 -2.04 14.60 -12.98
C LEU A 363 -1.80 15.07 -11.55
N ILE A 364 -1.43 14.12 -10.69
CA ILE A 364 -0.89 14.38 -9.36
C ILE A 364 0.56 13.93 -9.32
N VAL A 365 1.44 14.79 -8.81
CA VAL A 365 2.83 14.48 -8.54
C VAL A 365 3.04 14.39 -7.03
N LEU A 366 3.69 13.32 -6.55
CA LEU A 366 4.13 13.18 -5.16
C LEU A 366 5.65 13.02 -5.13
N ASP A 367 6.37 14.03 -4.66
CA ASP A 367 7.84 14.10 -4.65
C ASP A 367 8.39 14.43 -3.25
N SER A 368 8.92 13.46 -2.49
CA SER A 368 9.05 12.05 -2.79
C SER A 368 8.26 11.21 -1.80
N ILE A 369 7.82 10.01 -2.24
CA ILE A 369 7.18 9.06 -1.33
C ILE A 369 8.16 8.48 -0.31
N SER A 370 9.46 8.59 -0.53
CA SER A 370 10.48 8.15 0.44
C SER A 370 10.41 8.92 1.76
N SER A 371 10.08 10.22 1.72
CA SER A 371 9.90 11.01 2.95
C SER A 371 8.70 10.50 3.77
N ILE A 372 7.65 10.05 3.07
CA ILE A 372 6.48 9.41 3.70
C ILE A 372 6.87 8.03 4.27
N GLU A 373 7.64 7.25 3.51
CA GLU A 373 8.13 5.92 3.91
C GLU A 373 8.97 5.99 5.18
N HIS A 374 9.95 6.89 5.24
CA HIS A 374 10.83 7.08 6.39
C HIS A 374 10.11 7.61 7.64
N SER A 375 9.02 8.35 7.48
CA SER A 375 8.24 8.92 8.60
C SER A 375 7.15 7.98 9.13
N SER A 376 7.08 6.74 8.65
CA SER A 376 5.99 5.81 8.97
C SER A 376 6.47 4.37 9.16
N SER A 377 5.64 3.52 9.77
CA SER A 377 5.89 2.08 9.81
C SER A 377 5.71 1.46 8.42
N GLU A 378 6.36 0.34 8.14
CA GLU A 378 6.21 -0.41 6.89
C GLU A 378 4.74 -0.78 6.60
N LYS A 379 4.03 -1.26 7.62
CA LYS A 379 2.58 -1.55 7.54
C LYS A 379 1.79 -0.28 7.20
N GLY A 380 2.11 0.83 7.84
CA GLY A 380 1.46 2.11 7.62
C GLY A 380 1.66 2.64 6.22
N PHE A 381 2.90 2.64 5.75
CA PHE A 381 3.24 3.07 4.40
C PHE A 381 2.57 2.19 3.34
N ARG A 382 2.59 0.87 3.51
CA ARG A 382 1.89 -0.05 2.61
C ARG A 382 0.38 0.25 2.53
N GLN A 383 -0.28 0.45 3.67
CA GLN A 383 -1.71 0.80 3.71
C GLN A 383 -1.99 2.16 3.05
N PHE A 384 -1.12 3.14 3.28
CA PHE A 384 -1.19 4.45 2.62
C PHE A 384 -1.11 4.30 1.10
N MET A 385 -0.14 3.55 0.58
CA MET A 385 0.03 3.34 -0.86
C MET A 385 -1.16 2.62 -1.50
N ILE A 386 -1.75 1.64 -0.82
CA ILE A 386 -2.97 0.96 -1.28
C ILE A 386 -4.16 1.95 -1.28
N GLY A 387 -4.33 2.72 -0.21
CA GLY A 387 -5.37 3.75 -0.10
C GLY A 387 -5.23 4.84 -1.15
N LEU A 388 -4.00 5.31 -1.41
CA LEU A 388 -3.69 6.25 -2.48
C LEU A 388 -4.06 5.69 -3.86
N ALA A 389 -3.67 4.45 -4.14
CA ALA A 389 -3.99 3.81 -5.41
C ALA A 389 -5.50 3.63 -5.62
N ALA A 390 -6.23 3.25 -4.57
CA ALA A 390 -7.69 3.15 -4.59
C ALA A 390 -8.35 4.52 -4.88
N LEU A 391 -7.89 5.57 -4.19
CA LEU A 391 -8.36 6.93 -4.35
C LEU A 391 -8.13 7.46 -5.78
N LEU A 392 -6.93 7.27 -6.33
CA LEU A 392 -6.59 7.69 -7.68
C LEU A 392 -7.43 6.97 -8.75
N ARG A 393 -7.63 5.66 -8.58
CA ARG A 393 -8.45 4.85 -9.49
C ARG A 393 -9.93 5.20 -9.39
N GLU A 394 -10.46 5.46 -8.19
CA GLU A 394 -11.84 5.91 -7.98
C GLU A 394 -12.14 7.19 -8.78
N HIS A 395 -11.20 8.15 -8.77
CA HIS A 395 -11.36 9.44 -9.46
C HIS A 395 -10.86 9.41 -10.91
N GLY A 396 -10.24 8.34 -11.36
CA GLY A 396 -9.69 8.25 -12.69
C GLY A 396 -8.57 9.25 -12.96
N ARG A 397 -7.58 9.31 -12.09
CA ARG A 397 -6.50 10.31 -12.19
C ARG A 397 -5.14 9.65 -12.33
N SER A 398 -4.28 10.27 -13.13
CA SER A 398 -2.88 9.85 -13.27
C SER A 398 -2.05 10.33 -12.09
N ALA A 399 -1.09 9.52 -11.67
CA ALA A 399 -0.13 9.93 -10.65
C ALA A 399 1.31 9.61 -11.07
N LEU A 400 2.22 10.52 -10.74
CA LEU A 400 3.66 10.34 -10.85
C LEU A 400 4.28 10.46 -9.45
N LEU A 401 4.86 9.38 -8.98
CA LEU A 401 5.48 9.28 -7.67
C LEU A 401 7.00 9.22 -7.84
N THR A 402 7.77 9.91 -7.00
CA THR A 402 9.22 9.74 -6.97
C THR A 402 9.64 8.96 -5.74
N GLN A 403 10.61 8.07 -5.89
CA GLN A 403 11.17 7.27 -4.80
C GLN A 403 12.70 7.30 -4.83
N THR A 404 13.32 7.65 -3.71
CA THR A 404 14.76 7.55 -3.53
C THR A 404 15.12 6.14 -3.08
N VAL A 405 16.10 5.54 -3.73
CA VAL A 405 16.65 4.23 -3.38
C VAL A 405 18.13 4.37 -3.08
N ALA A 406 18.61 3.64 -2.07
CA ALA A 406 20.02 3.59 -1.74
C ALA A 406 20.76 2.61 -2.67
N GLY A 407 21.97 2.97 -3.14
CA GLY A 407 22.80 2.12 -3.99
C GLY A 407 22.62 2.34 -5.49
N THR A 408 23.46 1.69 -6.27
CA THR A 408 23.52 1.78 -7.75
C THR A 408 22.59 0.79 -8.45
N ASP A 409 22.04 -0.20 -7.74
CA ASP A 409 21.15 -1.22 -8.32
C ASP A 409 19.68 -0.91 -8.02
N VAL A 410 19.14 0.02 -8.81
CA VAL A 410 17.71 0.43 -8.74
C VAL A 410 16.76 -0.71 -9.12
N VAL A 411 17.26 -1.74 -9.78
CA VAL A 411 16.47 -2.89 -10.28
C VAL A 411 16.10 -3.85 -9.15
N GLU A 412 17.00 -4.09 -8.19
CA GLU A 412 16.89 -5.18 -7.21
C GLU A 412 16.02 -4.87 -5.97
N HIS A 413 15.72 -3.60 -5.69
CA HIS A 413 15.08 -3.20 -4.43
C HIS A 413 13.67 -2.61 -4.59
N THR A 414 12.88 -3.12 -5.53
CA THR A 414 11.46 -2.73 -5.58
C THR A 414 10.68 -3.55 -4.57
N ALA A 415 10.17 -2.90 -3.51
CA ALA A 415 9.25 -3.56 -2.60
C ALA A 415 8.11 -4.19 -3.41
N PRO A 416 7.79 -5.49 -3.23
CA PRO A 416 6.85 -6.23 -4.07
C PRO A 416 5.49 -5.54 -4.21
N TYR A 417 5.02 -4.88 -3.14
CA TYR A 417 3.73 -4.17 -3.14
C TYR A 417 3.74 -2.91 -4.03
N LEU A 418 4.87 -2.18 -4.14
CA LEU A 418 4.98 -1.03 -5.04
C LEU A 418 4.92 -1.48 -6.50
N SER A 419 5.57 -2.60 -6.82
CA SER A 419 5.47 -3.21 -8.15
C SER A 419 4.03 -3.62 -8.49
N THR A 420 3.24 -4.03 -7.51
CA THR A 420 1.84 -4.42 -7.73
C THR A 420 0.95 -3.20 -8.00
N ILE A 421 1.18 -2.08 -7.30
CA ILE A 421 0.39 -0.86 -7.39
C ILE A 421 0.72 -0.06 -8.66
N ALA A 422 2.01 0.04 -9.01
CA ALA A 422 2.47 0.84 -10.14
C ALA A 422 2.14 0.19 -11.49
N ASP A 423 1.67 0.99 -12.42
CA ASP A 423 1.43 0.61 -13.81
C ASP A 423 2.68 0.86 -14.68
N ALA A 424 3.50 1.85 -14.32
CA ALA A 424 4.80 2.12 -14.93
C ALA A 424 5.88 2.33 -13.87
N ILE A 425 7.09 1.85 -14.11
CA ILE A 425 8.27 2.08 -13.26
C ILE A 425 9.42 2.54 -14.15
N LEU A 426 9.88 3.75 -13.90
CA LEU A 426 11.04 4.37 -14.54
C LEU A 426 12.20 4.38 -13.55
N ALA A 427 13.35 3.86 -13.94
CA ALA A 427 14.56 3.86 -13.14
C ALA A 427 15.55 4.91 -13.66
N LEU A 428 15.98 5.77 -12.78
CA LEU A 428 17.12 6.68 -13.00
C LEU A 428 18.33 6.11 -12.27
N ASP A 429 19.45 6.03 -12.97
CA ASP A 429 20.65 5.39 -12.45
C ASP A 429 21.91 6.15 -12.84
N TYR A 430 23.01 5.90 -12.12
CA TYR A 430 24.33 6.39 -12.47
C TYR A 430 25.15 5.26 -13.07
N LYS A 431 25.81 5.55 -14.20
CA LYS A 431 26.87 4.70 -14.74
C LYS A 431 28.20 5.40 -14.60
N VAL A 432 29.16 4.70 -14.01
CA VAL A 432 30.54 5.15 -14.00
C VAL A 432 31.18 4.64 -15.28
N ASP A 433 31.53 5.54 -16.20
CA ASP A 433 32.27 5.22 -17.41
C ASP A 433 33.62 5.93 -17.32
N ALA A 434 34.68 5.14 -17.19
CA ALA A 434 36.11 5.49 -17.10
C ALA A 434 36.51 6.79 -16.36
N GLU A 435 35.89 7.93 -16.58
CA GLU A 435 36.18 9.23 -15.95
C GLU A 435 34.93 10.08 -15.66
N ASP A 436 33.72 9.69 -16.17
CA ASP A 436 32.50 10.48 -16.04
C ASP A 436 31.35 9.72 -15.41
N LEU A 437 30.63 10.39 -14.48
CA LEU A 437 29.41 9.92 -13.90
C LEU A 437 28.21 10.23 -14.82
N GLN A 438 27.84 9.28 -15.65
CA GLN A 438 26.72 9.44 -16.58
C GLN A 438 25.39 8.99 -15.95
N ARG A 439 24.33 9.79 -16.17
CA ARG A 439 22.97 9.41 -15.78
C ARG A 439 22.30 8.59 -16.87
N SER A 440 21.57 7.57 -16.49
CA SER A 440 20.78 6.76 -17.41
C SER A 440 19.33 6.65 -16.93
N LEU A 441 18.42 6.52 -17.91
CA LEU A 441 17.00 6.27 -17.67
C LEU A 441 16.64 4.92 -18.31
N ARG A 442 15.92 4.10 -17.56
CA ARG A 442 15.45 2.79 -17.99
C ARG A 442 13.98 2.62 -17.64
N VAL A 443 13.22 1.94 -18.48
CA VAL A 443 11.85 1.51 -18.18
C VAL A 443 11.91 0.10 -17.64
N LEU A 444 11.54 -0.10 -16.37
CA LEU A 444 11.53 -1.41 -15.73
C LEU A 444 10.20 -2.11 -15.91
N LYS A 445 9.12 -1.34 -15.99
CA LYS A 445 7.76 -1.86 -16.10
C LYS A 445 6.87 -0.88 -16.84
N MET A 446 5.98 -1.41 -17.67
CA MET A 446 4.92 -0.66 -18.34
C MET A 446 3.75 -1.60 -18.62
N ARG A 447 2.66 -1.50 -17.87
CA ARG A 447 1.45 -2.28 -18.12
C ARG A 447 0.72 -1.77 -19.36
N GLY A 448 0.21 -2.69 -20.17
CA GLY A 448 -0.62 -2.35 -21.33
C GLY A 448 0.10 -1.62 -22.46
N SER A 449 1.45 -1.57 -22.47
CA SER A 449 2.22 -0.89 -23.51
C SER A 449 3.57 -1.55 -23.74
N ALA A 450 3.98 -1.66 -24.99
CA ALA A 450 5.36 -1.96 -25.34
C ALA A 450 6.27 -0.80 -24.94
N HIS A 451 7.47 -1.10 -24.50
CA HIS A 451 8.47 -0.11 -24.12
C HIS A 451 9.88 -0.56 -24.51
N VAL A 452 10.80 0.41 -24.52
CA VAL A 452 12.22 0.15 -24.79
C VAL A 452 12.89 -0.30 -23.51
N THR A 453 13.52 -1.48 -23.52
CA THR A 453 14.21 -2.04 -22.35
C THR A 453 15.66 -1.55 -22.20
N LYS A 454 16.26 -1.00 -23.28
CA LYS A 454 17.62 -0.47 -23.24
C LYS A 454 17.67 0.83 -22.45
N PRO A 455 18.73 1.06 -21.64
CA PRO A 455 18.92 2.34 -20.95
C PRO A 455 19.22 3.45 -21.95
N TYR A 456 18.59 4.62 -21.76
CA TYR A 456 18.87 5.84 -22.49
C TYR A 456 19.75 6.77 -21.64
N HIS A 457 20.55 7.60 -22.30
CA HIS A 457 21.33 8.63 -21.62
C HIS A 457 20.43 9.76 -21.16
N LEU A 458 20.60 10.21 -19.91
CA LEU A 458 19.87 11.31 -19.31
C LEU A 458 20.84 12.45 -18.99
N ALA A 459 20.66 13.60 -19.62
CA ALA A 459 21.40 14.81 -19.32
C ALA A 459 20.50 15.85 -18.66
N ILE A 460 21.05 16.57 -17.66
CA ILE A 460 20.41 17.74 -17.04
C ILE A 460 21.12 18.95 -17.60
N GLU A 461 20.40 19.77 -18.35
CA GLU A 461 20.95 20.93 -19.08
C GLU A 461 20.13 22.18 -18.78
N GLN A 462 20.64 23.34 -19.22
CA GLN A 462 19.85 24.57 -19.22
C GLN A 462 18.64 24.39 -20.15
N GLY A 463 17.43 24.44 -19.59
CA GLY A 463 16.17 24.17 -20.30
C GLY A 463 15.50 22.88 -19.86
N GLY A 464 16.08 22.07 -18.96
CA GLY A 464 15.49 20.89 -18.35
C GLY A 464 16.28 19.61 -18.60
N LEU A 465 15.57 18.53 -18.88
CA LEU A 465 16.13 17.21 -19.13
C LEU A 465 16.23 16.91 -20.62
N ARG A 466 17.27 16.18 -21.01
CA ARG A 466 17.41 15.58 -22.33
C ARG A 466 17.57 14.07 -22.19
N VAL A 467 16.79 13.33 -22.96
CA VAL A 467 16.82 11.86 -22.99
C VAL A 467 17.16 11.42 -24.41
N GLU A 468 18.27 10.71 -24.54
CA GLU A 468 18.79 10.28 -25.83
C GLU A 468 19.01 8.76 -25.84
N PRO A 469 18.74 8.10 -26.99
CA PRO A 469 19.12 6.70 -27.14
C PRO A 469 20.63 6.55 -26.94
N PRO A 470 21.08 5.38 -26.45
CA PRO A 470 22.49 5.10 -26.35
C PRO A 470 23.12 5.36 -27.72
N ALA A 471 24.21 6.15 -27.73
CA ALA A 471 24.91 6.42 -28.97
C ALA A 471 25.19 5.11 -29.68
N VAL A 472 24.59 4.93 -30.84
CA VAL A 472 25.02 3.86 -31.76
C VAL A 472 26.44 4.25 -32.13
N THR A 473 27.39 3.67 -31.43
CA THR A 473 28.80 3.84 -31.79
C THR A 473 28.94 3.31 -33.20
N ARG A 474 28.90 4.20 -34.20
CA ARG A 474 29.27 3.92 -35.60
C ARG A 474 30.70 3.38 -35.75
N ARG A 475 31.35 3.05 -34.65
CA ARG A 475 32.70 2.45 -34.61
C ARG A 475 32.75 0.99 -34.99
N PHE A 476 31.59 0.27 -35.12
CA PHE A 476 31.64 -1.13 -35.48
C PHE A 476 31.83 -1.39 -36.97
N ASP A 477 31.47 -0.45 -37.87
CA ASP A 477 31.59 -0.70 -39.32
C ASP A 477 32.96 -0.26 -39.87
N GLU A 478 33.63 0.72 -39.29
CA GLU A 478 34.99 1.11 -39.73
C GLU A 478 36.08 0.26 -39.06
N TRP A 479 35.86 -0.26 -37.84
CA TRP A 479 36.83 -1.13 -37.17
C TRP A 479 36.81 -2.56 -37.71
N GLY A 480 35.72 -3.00 -38.28
CA GLY A 480 35.56 -4.28 -38.92
C GLY A 480 36.31 -4.44 -40.23
N ALA A 481 36.66 -3.37 -40.92
CA ALA A 481 37.38 -3.41 -42.20
C ALA A 481 38.89 -3.46 -42.05
N THR A 482 39.47 -2.84 -41.01
CA THR A 482 40.93 -2.71 -40.86
C THR A 482 41.52 -3.82 -39.97
N GLN A 483 40.75 -4.48 -39.10
CA GLN A 483 41.28 -5.53 -38.22
C GLN A 483 41.00 -6.96 -38.68
N ARG A 484 40.33 -7.20 -39.82
CA ARG A 484 40.17 -8.56 -40.36
C ARG A 484 41.47 -9.22 -40.82
N ARG A 485 42.61 -8.54 -40.74
CA ARG A 485 43.91 -9.13 -41.11
C ARG A 485 44.83 -9.50 -39.95
N ALA A 486 44.42 -9.25 -38.68
CA ALA A 486 45.34 -9.43 -37.54
C ALA A 486 44.92 -10.46 -36.50
N TRP A 487 43.71 -11.05 -36.56
CA TRP A 487 43.29 -12.02 -35.57
C TRP A 487 42.77 -13.28 -36.28
N GLY A 488 43.45 -14.39 -36.08
CA GLY A 488 43.00 -15.71 -36.47
C GLY A 488 41.67 -16.08 -35.77
N PRO A 489 41.00 -17.19 -36.17
CA PRO A 489 39.67 -17.52 -35.71
C PRO A 489 39.62 -17.59 -34.19
N ARG A 490 38.70 -16.83 -33.56
CA ARG A 490 38.38 -16.94 -32.14
C ARG A 490 37.84 -18.35 -31.89
N PRO A 491 38.27 -19.06 -30.85
CA PRO A 491 37.60 -20.27 -30.44
C PRO A 491 36.22 -19.88 -29.89
N SER A 492 35.19 -20.24 -30.63
CA SER A 492 33.80 -20.23 -30.21
C SER A 492 33.61 -21.46 -29.31
N ALA A 493 33.89 -21.34 -28.04
CA ALA A 493 33.45 -22.34 -27.08
C ALA A 493 32.66 -21.59 -25.99
N ALA A 494 31.37 -21.83 -25.92
CA ALA A 494 30.57 -21.48 -24.76
C ALA A 494 31.20 -22.15 -23.53
N PRO A 495 31.53 -21.37 -22.46
CA PRO A 495 32.41 -21.85 -21.37
C PRO A 495 31.88 -23.10 -20.66
N LEU A 496 30.56 -23.31 -20.68
CA LEU A 496 29.86 -24.42 -20.03
C LEU A 496 29.37 -25.49 -21.02
N GLN A 497 29.77 -25.45 -22.31
CA GLN A 497 29.27 -26.35 -23.33
C GLN A 497 29.48 -27.82 -22.96
N GLY A 498 28.39 -28.61 -22.94
CA GLY A 498 28.37 -30.02 -22.62
C GLY A 498 28.40 -30.36 -21.12
N LEU A 499 28.21 -29.35 -20.24
CA LEU A 499 27.93 -29.59 -18.82
C LEU A 499 26.45 -29.68 -18.56
N VAL A 500 26.08 -30.59 -17.65
CA VAL A 500 24.73 -30.72 -17.10
C VAL A 500 24.73 -30.12 -15.70
N VAL A 501 23.94 -29.09 -15.50
CA VAL A 501 23.84 -28.36 -14.21
C VAL A 501 22.46 -28.57 -13.62
N LEU A 502 22.39 -29.05 -12.36
CA LEU A 502 21.13 -29.08 -11.62
C LEU A 502 20.99 -27.78 -10.82
N LEU A 503 19.96 -27.01 -11.13
CA LEU A 503 19.60 -25.78 -10.44
C LEU A 503 18.38 -26.02 -9.56
N ILE A 504 18.54 -25.71 -8.26
CA ILE A 504 17.51 -25.88 -7.23
C ILE A 504 17.19 -24.52 -6.64
N GLU A 505 15.99 -24.02 -6.90
CA GLU A 505 15.52 -22.69 -6.54
C GLU A 505 14.00 -22.71 -6.43
N ASP A 506 13.42 -22.35 -5.30
CA ASP A 506 11.97 -22.37 -5.08
C ASP A 506 11.26 -21.23 -5.79
N PHE A 507 11.91 -20.08 -5.96
CA PHE A 507 11.35 -18.92 -6.59
C PHE A 507 11.41 -19.03 -8.13
N THR A 508 10.26 -19.17 -8.79
CA THR A 508 10.18 -19.45 -10.24
C THR A 508 10.94 -18.43 -11.09
N ASP A 509 10.77 -17.11 -10.82
CA ASP A 509 11.42 -16.05 -11.61
C ASP A 509 12.95 -16.07 -11.45
N ALA A 510 13.44 -16.35 -10.24
CA ALA A 510 14.88 -16.50 -9.95
C ALA A 510 15.44 -17.75 -10.63
N ARG A 511 14.71 -18.85 -10.60
CA ARG A 511 15.06 -20.12 -11.27
C ARG A 511 15.18 -19.94 -12.77
N GLU A 512 14.16 -19.35 -13.42
CA GLU A 512 14.18 -19.08 -14.86
C GLU A 512 15.32 -18.16 -15.28
N THR A 513 15.57 -17.09 -14.52
CA THR A 513 16.67 -16.15 -14.79
C THR A 513 18.03 -16.82 -14.68
N THR A 514 18.25 -17.59 -13.63
CA THR A 514 19.52 -18.32 -13.38
C THR A 514 19.72 -19.40 -14.42
N ALA A 515 18.66 -20.15 -14.79
CA ALA A 515 18.70 -21.16 -15.83
C ALA A 515 19.06 -20.55 -17.19
N ALA A 516 18.46 -19.40 -17.54
CA ALA A 516 18.76 -18.69 -18.78
C ALA A 516 20.24 -18.24 -18.86
N ALA A 517 20.81 -17.76 -17.75
CA ALA A 517 22.21 -17.37 -17.68
C ALA A 517 23.17 -18.57 -17.88
N LEU A 518 22.88 -19.70 -17.28
CA LEU A 518 23.65 -20.94 -17.44
C LEU A 518 23.54 -21.51 -18.87
N ALA A 519 22.33 -21.51 -19.44
CA ALA A 519 22.08 -21.94 -20.81
C ALA A 519 22.79 -21.04 -21.83
N ALA A 520 22.82 -19.71 -21.60
CA ALA A 520 23.60 -18.77 -22.42
C ALA A 520 25.11 -19.07 -22.36
N GLY A 521 25.61 -19.59 -21.23
CA GLY A 521 26.97 -20.11 -21.08
C GLY A 521 27.20 -21.47 -21.77
N GLY A 522 26.17 -22.12 -22.30
CA GLY A 522 26.22 -23.39 -23.02
C GLY A 522 25.94 -24.63 -22.17
N ALA A 523 25.49 -24.51 -20.93
CA ALA A 523 25.11 -25.62 -20.08
C ALA A 523 23.71 -26.18 -20.45
N GLU A 524 23.51 -27.47 -20.25
CA GLU A 524 22.20 -28.08 -20.14
C GLU A 524 21.72 -27.95 -18.69
N VAL A 525 20.60 -27.29 -18.45
CA VAL A 525 20.10 -27.01 -17.09
C VAL A 525 18.94 -27.94 -16.75
N LEU A 526 19.07 -28.66 -15.65
CA LEU A 526 18.01 -29.42 -15.01
C LEU A 526 17.45 -28.55 -13.87
N GLU A 527 16.15 -28.31 -13.84
CA GLU A 527 15.52 -27.42 -12.87
C GLU A 527 14.74 -28.21 -11.82
N ALA A 528 14.80 -27.75 -10.57
CA ALA A 528 14.00 -28.26 -9.46
C ALA A 528 13.52 -27.09 -8.59
N GLY A 529 12.23 -27.05 -8.27
CA GLY A 529 11.62 -26.02 -7.42
C GLY A 529 11.62 -26.36 -5.94
N SER A 530 12.13 -27.53 -5.55
CA SER A 530 12.18 -28.00 -4.16
C SER A 530 13.26 -29.07 -3.95
N ALA A 531 13.62 -29.30 -2.68
CA ALA A 531 14.52 -30.37 -2.31
C ALA A 531 13.99 -31.77 -2.74
N GLN A 532 12.68 -31.97 -2.70
CA GLN A 532 12.04 -33.21 -3.12
C GLN A 532 12.16 -33.43 -4.62
N GLU A 533 11.90 -32.41 -5.44
CA GLU A 533 12.07 -32.46 -6.89
C GLU A 533 13.54 -32.70 -7.27
N ALA A 534 14.47 -32.04 -6.58
CA ALA A 534 15.91 -32.24 -6.79
C ALA A 534 16.31 -33.71 -6.60
N MET A 535 15.79 -34.37 -5.57
CA MET A 535 16.06 -35.80 -5.32
C MET A 535 15.50 -36.68 -6.44
N VAL A 536 14.32 -36.38 -6.99
CA VAL A 536 13.75 -37.11 -8.14
C VAL A 536 14.64 -36.95 -9.37
N VAL A 537 15.13 -35.74 -9.63
CA VAL A 537 16.07 -35.49 -10.74
C VAL A 537 17.37 -36.26 -10.55
N LEU A 538 17.93 -36.27 -9.34
CA LEU A 538 19.16 -37.00 -9.00
C LEU A 538 19.01 -38.53 -9.07
N ASP A 539 17.81 -39.06 -8.92
CA ASP A 539 17.51 -40.49 -9.13
C ASP A 539 17.47 -40.86 -10.62
N ALA A 540 17.04 -39.95 -11.46
CA ALA A 540 16.91 -40.15 -12.89
C ALA A 540 18.22 -39.84 -13.65
N ARG A 541 19.00 -38.86 -13.20
CA ARG A 541 20.20 -38.38 -13.92
C ARG A 541 21.20 -37.76 -12.95
N THR A 542 22.49 -38.04 -13.17
CA THR A 542 23.58 -37.44 -12.40
C THR A 542 24.10 -36.17 -13.09
N PRO A 543 23.93 -34.96 -12.55
CA PRO A 543 24.49 -33.74 -13.12
C PRO A 543 25.99 -33.63 -12.83
N ASP A 544 26.66 -32.75 -13.60
CA ASP A 544 28.08 -32.46 -13.41
C ASP A 544 28.32 -31.47 -12.27
N VAL A 545 27.39 -30.53 -12.07
CA VAL A 545 27.43 -29.51 -11.01
C VAL A 545 26.01 -29.28 -10.47
N MET A 546 25.91 -28.98 -9.18
CA MET A 546 24.66 -28.61 -8.52
C MET A 546 24.75 -27.19 -7.96
N LEU A 547 23.73 -26.38 -8.25
CA LEU A 547 23.49 -25.07 -7.63
C LEU A 547 22.23 -25.15 -6.79
N CYS A 548 22.32 -24.77 -5.53
CA CYS A 548 21.21 -24.93 -4.60
C CYS A 548 20.98 -23.66 -3.79
N ASP A 549 19.75 -23.14 -3.82
CA ASP A 549 19.31 -22.16 -2.83
C ASP A 549 19.30 -22.77 -1.43
N ILE A 550 19.73 -21.97 -0.45
CA ILE A 550 19.67 -22.37 0.96
C ILE A 550 18.30 -22.12 1.55
N GLY A 551 17.63 -21.01 1.18
CA GLY A 551 16.42 -20.50 1.81
C GLY A 551 15.11 -21.09 1.27
N MET A 552 15.05 -22.38 1.00
CA MET A 552 13.85 -23.03 0.47
C MET A 552 12.82 -23.40 1.55
N PRO A 553 11.51 -23.31 1.29
CA PRO A 553 10.48 -23.81 2.19
C PRO A 553 10.54 -25.34 2.33
N ASP A 554 10.00 -25.86 3.43
CA ASP A 554 9.91 -27.28 3.80
C ASP A 554 11.26 -27.95 4.13
N GLU A 555 12.26 -27.91 3.27
CA GLU A 555 13.59 -28.46 3.49
C GLU A 555 14.67 -27.48 2.98
N ASP A 556 15.55 -27.02 3.88
CA ASP A 556 16.62 -26.10 3.54
C ASP A 556 17.75 -26.75 2.71
N GLY A 557 18.52 -25.92 1.99
CA GLY A 557 19.63 -26.40 1.16
C GLY A 557 20.72 -27.11 1.95
N TYR A 558 20.88 -26.82 3.24
CA TYR A 558 21.84 -27.52 4.10
C TYR A 558 21.43 -28.97 4.37
N SER A 559 20.15 -29.20 4.55
CA SER A 559 19.62 -30.56 4.77
C SER A 559 19.65 -31.36 3.48
N LEU A 560 19.30 -30.74 2.35
CA LEU A 560 19.38 -31.37 1.04
C LEU A 560 20.82 -31.83 0.71
N ILE A 561 21.82 -30.95 0.87
CA ILE A 561 23.20 -31.30 0.52
C ILE A 561 23.72 -32.46 1.37
N ARG A 562 23.41 -32.54 2.67
CA ARG A 562 23.78 -33.68 3.52
C ARG A 562 23.20 -34.99 3.01
N ARG A 563 21.91 -35.01 2.63
CA ARG A 563 21.28 -36.19 2.01
C ARG A 563 21.93 -36.57 0.69
N VAL A 564 22.30 -35.57 -0.13
CA VAL A 564 23.05 -35.85 -1.38
C VAL A 564 24.39 -36.47 -1.09
N ARG A 565 25.13 -36.02 -0.05
CA ARG A 565 26.46 -36.57 0.35
C ARG A 565 26.37 -37.99 0.89
N GLU A 566 25.25 -38.44 1.41
CA GLU A 566 25.02 -39.81 1.88
C GLU A 566 24.78 -40.80 0.72
N ARG A 567 24.58 -40.30 -0.51
CA ARG A 567 24.34 -41.17 -1.68
C ARG A 567 25.62 -41.91 -2.11
N PRO A 568 25.51 -43.19 -2.50
CA PRO A 568 26.67 -43.95 -2.95
C PRO A 568 27.16 -43.52 -4.34
N GLY A 569 28.44 -43.61 -4.58
CA GLY A 569 29.05 -43.41 -5.90
C GLY A 569 29.15 -41.93 -6.33
N ARG A 570 29.05 -41.66 -7.62
CA ARG A 570 29.22 -40.32 -8.22
C ARG A 570 28.15 -39.31 -7.76
N SER A 571 26.94 -39.77 -7.51
CA SER A 571 25.84 -38.91 -7.11
C SER A 571 26.08 -38.21 -5.76
N GLY A 572 26.81 -38.86 -4.81
CA GLY A 572 27.18 -38.23 -3.53
C GLY A 572 28.36 -37.27 -3.62
N GLN A 573 29.09 -37.25 -4.76
CA GLN A 573 30.30 -36.47 -4.95
C GLN A 573 30.13 -35.32 -5.95
N ILE A 574 28.90 -35.02 -6.37
CA ILE A 574 28.59 -33.93 -7.30
C ILE A 574 29.11 -32.62 -6.73
N PRO A 575 29.97 -31.86 -7.44
CA PRO A 575 30.38 -30.53 -7.04
C PRO A 575 29.17 -29.59 -6.88
N ALA A 576 29.09 -28.90 -5.76
CA ALA A 576 27.91 -28.10 -5.41
C ALA A 576 28.30 -26.71 -4.91
N ALA A 577 27.54 -25.70 -5.34
CA ALA A 577 27.55 -24.36 -4.78
C ALA A 577 26.25 -24.04 -4.09
N ALA A 578 26.35 -23.35 -2.94
CA ALA A 578 25.24 -22.76 -2.23
C ALA A 578 24.94 -21.37 -2.80
N LEU A 579 23.67 -21.07 -3.04
CA LEU A 579 23.15 -19.73 -3.34
C LEU A 579 22.46 -19.22 -2.08
N THR A 580 22.80 -18.02 -1.58
CA THR A 580 22.21 -17.49 -0.35
C THR A 580 22.08 -15.99 -0.36
N ALA A 581 21.04 -15.48 0.29
CA ALA A 581 20.85 -14.05 0.53
C ALA A 581 21.62 -13.53 1.77
N TRP A 582 22.18 -14.43 2.61
CA TRP A 582 22.83 -14.07 3.86
C TRP A 582 24.33 -13.82 3.66
N THR A 583 24.85 -12.76 4.31
CA THR A 583 26.22 -12.22 4.11
C THR A 583 27.18 -12.50 5.26
N GLU A 584 26.72 -13.10 6.36
CA GLU A 584 27.53 -13.31 7.56
C GLU A 584 28.64 -14.34 7.30
N PRO A 585 29.86 -14.15 7.83
CA PRO A 585 30.94 -15.11 7.71
C PRO A 585 30.57 -16.52 8.20
N GLU A 586 29.70 -16.61 9.20
CA GLU A 586 29.20 -17.84 9.78
C GLU A 586 28.39 -18.69 8.79
N ASP A 587 27.65 -18.05 7.87
CA ASP A 587 26.84 -18.74 6.86
C ASP A 587 27.72 -19.44 5.81
N ARG A 588 28.82 -18.81 5.44
CA ARG A 588 29.80 -19.42 4.54
C ARG A 588 30.44 -20.69 5.17
N ASP A 589 30.85 -20.60 6.44
CA ASP A 589 31.45 -21.73 7.14
C ASP A 589 30.44 -22.86 7.33
N ARG A 590 29.16 -22.50 7.56
CA ARG A 590 28.08 -23.47 7.64
C ARG A 590 27.80 -24.14 6.29
N ALA A 591 27.84 -23.43 5.18
CA ALA A 591 27.66 -24.01 3.85
C ALA A 591 28.79 -25.01 3.53
N LEU A 592 30.02 -24.62 3.74
CA LEU A 592 31.17 -25.47 3.50
C LEU A 592 31.15 -26.73 4.39
N SER A 593 30.87 -26.59 5.69
CA SER A 593 30.78 -27.71 6.64
C SER A 593 29.61 -28.66 6.35
N SER A 594 28.55 -28.16 5.71
CA SER A 594 27.39 -28.98 5.30
C SER A 594 27.63 -29.81 4.05
N GLY A 595 28.71 -29.52 3.26
CA GLY A 595 29.09 -30.31 2.10
C GLY A 595 29.10 -29.59 0.76
N PHE A 596 28.90 -28.28 0.72
CA PHE A 596 29.12 -27.44 -0.47
C PHE A 596 30.62 -27.17 -0.67
N GLN A 597 31.07 -26.96 -1.90
CA GLN A 597 32.43 -26.60 -2.24
C GLN A 597 32.59 -25.11 -2.51
N LEU A 598 31.48 -24.42 -2.83
CA LEU A 598 31.47 -23.00 -3.11
C LEU A 598 30.22 -22.36 -2.49
N HIS A 599 30.35 -21.11 -2.11
CA HIS A 599 29.28 -20.28 -1.60
C HIS A 599 29.18 -19.03 -2.46
N LEU A 600 28.01 -18.75 -3.01
CA LEU A 600 27.70 -17.61 -3.85
C LEU A 600 26.62 -16.79 -3.19
N HIS A 601 26.88 -15.50 -3.10
CA HIS A 601 25.93 -14.55 -2.54
C HIS A 601 24.93 -14.09 -3.61
N LYS A 602 23.63 -14.19 -3.33
CA LYS A 602 22.57 -13.60 -4.15
C LYS A 602 22.51 -12.08 -3.93
N PRO A 603 22.40 -11.31 -5.03
CA PRO A 603 22.25 -11.71 -6.43
C PRO A 603 23.60 -12.08 -7.08
N VAL A 604 23.64 -13.19 -7.82
CA VAL A 604 24.85 -13.65 -8.51
C VAL A 604 24.86 -13.08 -9.93
N GLN A 605 25.95 -12.39 -10.29
CA GLN A 605 26.12 -11.89 -11.66
C GLN A 605 26.27 -13.06 -12.65
N PRO A 606 25.68 -12.99 -13.88
CA PRO A 606 25.74 -14.07 -14.86
C PRO A 606 27.17 -14.57 -15.16
N ASP A 607 28.14 -13.65 -15.29
CA ASP A 607 29.53 -14.01 -15.55
C ASP A 607 30.17 -14.72 -14.35
N ALA A 608 29.89 -14.29 -13.13
CA ALA A 608 30.37 -14.91 -11.90
C ALA A 608 29.74 -16.30 -11.70
N LEU A 609 28.47 -16.47 -12.07
CA LEU A 609 27.78 -17.75 -12.03
C LEU A 609 28.40 -18.76 -13.00
N VAL A 610 28.65 -18.34 -14.24
CA VAL A 610 29.29 -19.16 -15.30
C VAL A 610 30.71 -19.53 -14.87
N GLU A 611 31.49 -18.59 -14.31
CA GLU A 611 32.83 -18.86 -13.78
C GLU A 611 32.81 -19.86 -12.62
N ALA A 612 31.89 -19.68 -11.66
CA ALA A 612 31.74 -20.59 -10.51
C ALA A 612 31.42 -22.03 -10.93
N VAL A 613 30.47 -22.19 -11.86
CA VAL A 613 30.11 -23.51 -12.41
C VAL A 613 31.28 -24.12 -13.19
N GLY A 614 31.98 -23.32 -13.99
CA GLY A 614 33.16 -23.77 -14.69
C GLY A 614 34.27 -24.26 -13.75
N ARG A 615 34.55 -23.54 -12.67
CA ARG A 615 35.52 -23.94 -11.62
C ARG A 615 35.10 -25.22 -10.91
N LEU A 616 33.84 -25.36 -10.56
CA LEU A 616 33.33 -26.60 -9.93
C LEU A 616 33.44 -27.80 -10.87
N ALA A 617 33.25 -27.59 -12.15
CA ALA A 617 33.44 -28.65 -13.17
C ALA A 617 34.91 -28.91 -13.55
N GLY A 618 35.88 -28.26 -12.89
CA GLY A 618 37.32 -28.42 -13.19
C GLY A 618 37.78 -27.79 -14.50
N ARG A 619 36.99 -26.82 -15.06
CA ARG A 619 37.35 -26.09 -16.28
C ARG A 619 38.04 -24.77 -15.95
N GLN A 620 39.11 -24.40 -16.67
CA GLN A 620 39.68 -23.06 -16.58
C GLN A 620 38.82 -22.08 -17.41
N VAL A 621 37.93 -21.36 -16.75
CA VAL A 621 37.20 -20.22 -17.33
C VAL A 621 38.06 -18.99 -17.03
N ARG A 622 38.69 -18.39 -18.03
CA ARG A 622 39.40 -17.11 -17.86
C ARG A 622 38.38 -15.97 -17.84
N ALA A 623 38.24 -15.31 -16.70
CA ALA A 623 37.65 -13.99 -16.62
C ALA A 623 38.46 -13.00 -17.48
N ALA A 624 37.78 -12.09 -18.13
CA ALA A 624 38.42 -10.94 -18.79
C ALA A 624 39.09 -10.11 -17.69
N THR A 625 40.41 -10.23 -17.58
CA THR A 625 41.24 -9.53 -16.60
C THR A 625 41.18 -8.02 -16.83
N VAL A 626 40.68 -7.29 -15.82
CA VAL A 626 40.99 -5.87 -15.60
C VAL A 626 42.46 -5.78 -15.19
N PRO A 627 43.29 -4.94 -15.83
CA PRO A 627 44.70 -4.81 -15.44
C PRO A 627 44.80 -4.20 -14.04
N ALA A 628 45.58 -4.85 -13.17
CA ALA A 628 45.92 -4.33 -11.86
C ALA A 628 46.80 -3.06 -12.02
N GLU A 629 46.39 -1.98 -11.40
CA GLU A 629 47.22 -0.79 -11.20
C GLU A 629 48.48 -1.14 -10.40
N ARG A 630 49.63 -0.72 -10.90
CA ARG A 630 50.88 -0.73 -10.13
C ARG A 630 50.88 0.46 -9.17
N PRO A 631 51.30 0.31 -7.94
CA PRO A 631 51.41 1.41 -6.99
C PRO A 631 52.62 2.31 -7.33
N ARG A 632 52.36 3.61 -7.29
CA ARG A 632 53.37 4.66 -7.00
C ARG A 632 52.82 5.60 -5.94
#